data_6fd6a890b174dd3ce7fdb4b18aea5a2e
#
_entry.id   6fd6a890b174dd3ce7fdb4b18aea5a2e
#
_cell.length_a   1.000
_cell.length_b   1.000
_cell.length_c   1.000
_cell.angle_alpha   90.00
_cell.angle_beta   90.00
_cell.angle_gamma   90.00
#
_symmetry.space_group_name_H-M   'P 1'
#
loop_
_entity.id
_entity.type
_entity.pdbx_description
1 polymer ?
#
loop_
_entity_poly.entity_id
_entity_poly.type
_entity_poly.pdbx_seq_one_letter_code
_entity_poly.pdbx_strand_id
1 'polypeptide(L)'
;MLFRSLQLDWCKEAPFYTLGPLTTDIAPGYDHITSAIGAAMIGWYGTAMLCYVTPKEHLGLPNRDDVKAGVIAYKIAAHAADLAKGHPRAQAWDDALSKARFEFRWDDQFNLAMDPVTARAFHDETLPADGAKVAHFCSMCGPKFCSMELTQQVRDYANAGMQEMSAEFMKKKELYVKI
;
A
#
# COMPACT_ATOMS: atom_id res chain seq x y z
N MET A 1 13.71 12.97 17.46
CA MET A 1 14.77 13.67 16.73
C MET A 1 16.08 13.73 17.51
N LEU A 2 16.13 14.39 18.64
CA LEU A 2 17.36 14.54 19.45
C LEU A 2 18.07 13.22 19.76
N PHE A 3 17.35 12.20 20.16
CA PHE A 3 17.93 10.89 20.50
C PHE A 3 18.67 10.23 19.32
N ARG A 4 18.12 10.31 18.11
CA ARG A 4 18.75 9.75 16.91
C ARG A 4 20.02 10.53 16.53
N SER A 5 20.02 11.85 16.68
CA SER A 5 21.21 12.67 16.44
C SER A 5 22.34 12.31 17.41
N LEU A 6 22.02 12.18 18.70
CA LEU A 6 22.99 11.75 19.71
C LEU A 6 23.55 10.34 19.42
N GLN A 7 22.69 9.41 18.97
CA GLN A 7 23.13 8.06 18.62
C GLN A 7 24.10 8.07 17.43
N LEU A 8 23.84 8.88 16.41
CA LEU A 8 24.75 9.04 15.27
C LEU A 8 26.13 9.56 15.71
N ASP A 9 26.13 10.58 16.56
CA ASP A 9 27.37 11.22 17.04
C ASP A 9 28.18 10.27 17.94
N TRP A 10 27.52 9.60 18.87
CA TRP A 10 28.20 8.76 19.86
C TRP A 10 28.57 7.38 19.35
N CYS A 11 27.70 6.79 18.51
CA CYS A 11 27.89 5.44 17.98
C CYS A 11 28.51 5.44 16.56
N LYS A 12 28.94 6.58 16.04
CA LYS A 12 29.63 6.71 14.75
C LYS A 12 28.90 5.99 13.62
N GLU A 13 27.61 6.28 13.48
CA GLU A 13 26.73 5.73 12.45
C GLU A 13 26.46 4.21 12.56
N ALA A 14 26.74 3.56 13.69
CA ALA A 14 26.33 2.19 13.91
C ALA A 14 24.81 2.02 13.66
N PRO A 15 24.37 0.90 13.02
CA PRO A 15 22.95 0.67 12.74
C PRO A 15 22.11 0.72 14.01
N PHE A 16 21.08 1.57 14.03
CA PHE A 16 20.18 1.70 15.17
C PHE A 16 19.02 0.73 15.06
N TYR A 17 18.89 -0.11 16.07
CA TYR A 17 17.82 -1.09 16.21
C TYR A 17 16.79 -0.58 17.23
N THR A 18 15.50 -0.67 16.88
CA THR A 18 14.41 -0.23 17.74
C THR A 18 13.43 -1.36 17.97
N LEU A 19 13.14 -1.66 19.23
CA LEU A 19 12.03 -2.52 19.63
C LEU A 19 10.75 -1.66 19.71
N GLY A 20 9.70 -2.11 19.07
CA GLY A 20 8.32 -1.69 19.08
C GLY A 20 7.94 -0.43 19.86
N PRO A 21 8.15 0.78 19.34
CA PRO A 21 7.81 2.01 20.08
C PRO A 21 6.30 2.17 20.11
N LEU A 22 5.65 1.72 21.20
CA LEU A 22 4.22 1.89 21.42
C LEU A 22 3.87 3.38 21.44
N THR A 23 2.91 3.77 20.63
CA THR A 23 2.39 5.14 20.62
C THR A 23 1.31 5.36 21.68
N THR A 24 0.70 4.29 22.15
CA THR A 24 -0.35 4.29 23.19
C THR A 24 -0.51 2.90 23.78
N ASP A 25 -0.95 2.81 25.03
CA ASP A 25 -1.20 1.55 25.74
C ASP A 25 -2.70 1.17 25.79
N ILE A 26 -3.54 1.92 25.07
CA ILE A 26 -5.00 1.75 25.17
C ILE A 26 -5.53 0.46 24.53
N ALA A 27 -4.73 -0.24 23.75
CA ALA A 27 -5.19 -1.33 22.91
C ALA A 27 -4.47 -2.67 23.15
N PRO A 28 -4.58 -3.29 24.35
CA PRO A 28 -4.09 -4.65 24.57
C PRO A 28 -4.66 -5.62 23.53
N GLY A 29 -3.83 -6.48 22.98
CA GLY A 29 -4.19 -7.37 21.85
C GLY A 29 -4.00 -6.76 20.47
N TYR A 30 -3.68 -5.46 20.39
CA TYR A 30 -3.39 -4.74 19.15
C TYR A 30 -2.02 -4.05 19.18
N ASP A 31 -1.13 -4.48 20.05
CA ASP A 31 0.19 -3.86 20.24
C ASP A 31 1.05 -3.87 18.97
N HIS A 32 0.85 -4.85 18.09
CA HIS A 32 1.46 -4.89 16.76
C HIS A 32 1.04 -3.70 15.88
N ILE A 33 -0.16 -3.16 16.05
CA ILE A 33 -0.65 -1.97 15.31
C ILE A 33 -0.12 -0.70 15.96
N THR A 34 -0.29 -0.55 17.28
CA THR A 34 0.13 0.67 17.99
C THR A 34 1.63 0.89 17.92
N SER A 35 2.41 -0.19 17.97
CA SER A 35 3.85 -0.13 17.81
C SER A 35 4.30 0.05 16.35
N ALA A 36 3.56 -0.47 15.37
CA ALA A 36 3.87 -0.24 13.95
C ALA A 36 3.73 1.24 13.58
N ILE A 37 2.78 1.97 14.18
CA ILE A 37 2.66 3.42 14.00
C ILE A 37 3.94 4.12 14.46
N GLY A 38 4.42 3.81 15.65
CA GLY A 38 5.67 4.36 16.18
C GLY A 38 6.91 3.91 15.39
N ALA A 39 6.90 2.64 14.93
CA ALA A 39 7.96 2.10 14.10
C ALA A 39 8.08 2.83 12.75
N ALA A 40 6.98 3.16 12.10
CA ALA A 40 6.97 3.97 10.87
C ALA A 40 7.58 5.37 11.13
N MET A 41 7.18 6.01 12.22
CA MET A 41 7.71 7.33 12.60
C MET A 41 9.22 7.29 12.87
N ILE A 42 9.68 6.37 13.71
CA ILE A 42 11.11 6.31 14.05
C ILE A 42 11.96 5.80 12.88
N GLY A 43 11.40 4.94 12.03
CA GLY A 43 12.00 4.49 10.78
C GLY A 43 12.23 5.65 9.80
N TRP A 44 11.28 6.57 9.69
CA TRP A 44 11.44 7.81 8.92
C TRP A 44 12.62 8.64 9.42
N TYR A 45 12.84 8.71 10.74
CA TYR A 45 13.97 9.44 11.33
C TYR A 45 15.30 8.67 11.34
N GLY A 46 15.38 7.52 10.68
CA GLY A 46 16.64 6.85 10.40
C GLY A 46 16.96 5.62 11.23
N THR A 47 15.99 5.00 11.92
CA THR A 47 16.18 3.66 12.48
C THR A 47 16.49 2.68 11.35
N ALA A 48 17.54 1.89 11.51
CA ALA A 48 18.02 0.96 10.50
C ALA A 48 17.29 -0.40 10.56
N MET A 49 16.88 -0.83 11.74
CA MET A 49 16.22 -2.11 11.98
C MET A 49 15.07 -1.94 12.96
N LEU A 50 13.93 -2.55 12.63
CA LEU A 50 12.72 -2.54 13.44
C LEU A 50 12.45 -3.96 13.97
N CYS A 51 12.29 -4.11 15.28
CA CYS A 51 11.82 -5.35 15.87
C CYS A 51 10.30 -5.36 15.92
N TYR A 52 9.70 -6.43 15.40
CA TYR A 52 8.25 -6.54 15.41
C TYR A 52 7.71 -6.87 16.82
N VAL A 53 6.45 -6.52 17.02
CA VAL A 53 5.64 -6.84 18.20
C VAL A 53 4.45 -7.65 17.73
N THR A 54 4.03 -8.61 18.55
CA THR A 54 2.88 -9.48 18.24
C THR A 54 1.59 -8.93 18.87
N PRO A 55 0.40 -9.38 18.39
CA PRO A 55 -0.87 -9.06 19.06
C PRO A 55 -0.93 -9.50 20.52
N LYS A 56 -0.15 -10.52 20.91
CA LYS A 56 -0.13 -11.07 22.25
C LYS A 56 0.96 -10.50 23.16
N GLU A 57 1.55 -9.39 22.79
CA GLU A 57 2.56 -8.74 23.61
C GLU A 57 1.99 -8.48 25.02
N HIS A 58 2.73 -8.85 26.05
CA HIS A 58 2.35 -8.78 27.47
C HIS A 58 1.10 -9.58 27.87
N LEU A 59 0.46 -10.33 26.95
CA LEU A 59 -0.75 -11.10 27.22
C LEU A 59 -0.52 -12.62 27.21
N GLY A 60 0.43 -13.12 26.42
CA GLY A 60 0.67 -14.53 26.32
C GLY A 60 1.70 -14.89 25.26
N LEU A 61 1.95 -16.21 25.11
CA LEU A 61 2.86 -16.69 24.09
C LEU A 61 2.22 -16.62 22.69
N PRO A 62 2.89 -15.98 21.72
CA PRO A 62 2.36 -15.88 20.38
C PRO A 62 2.41 -17.22 19.65
N ASN A 63 1.39 -17.50 18.85
CA ASN A 63 1.39 -18.59 17.88
C ASN A 63 1.93 -18.11 16.52
N ARG A 64 1.93 -18.99 15.51
CA ARG A 64 2.43 -18.67 14.17
C ARG A 64 1.69 -17.51 13.51
N ASP A 65 0.37 -17.43 13.69
CA ASP A 65 -0.46 -16.38 13.06
C ASP A 65 -0.25 -15.05 13.75
N ASP A 66 -0.07 -15.04 15.07
CA ASP A 66 0.29 -13.85 15.82
C ASP A 66 1.65 -13.28 15.35
N VAL A 67 2.63 -14.17 15.15
CA VAL A 67 3.96 -13.78 14.61
C VAL A 67 3.80 -13.21 13.19
N LYS A 68 3.02 -13.88 12.33
CA LYS A 68 2.75 -13.40 10.98
C LYS A 68 2.12 -12.00 11.01
N ALA A 69 1.10 -11.78 11.83
CA ALA A 69 0.44 -10.49 11.98
C ALA A 69 1.42 -9.38 12.39
N GLY A 70 2.26 -9.64 13.39
CA GLY A 70 3.30 -8.71 13.83
C GLY A 70 4.32 -8.38 12.73
N VAL A 71 4.84 -9.40 12.05
CA VAL A 71 5.82 -9.21 10.95
C VAL A 71 5.22 -8.41 9.80
N ILE A 72 3.99 -8.70 9.39
CA ILE A 72 3.32 -7.94 8.31
C ILE A 72 3.09 -6.49 8.72
N ALA A 73 2.61 -6.22 9.95
CA ALA A 73 2.45 -4.87 10.46
C ALA A 73 3.76 -4.07 10.39
N TYR A 74 4.87 -4.69 10.75
CA TYR A 74 6.18 -4.03 10.73
C TYR A 74 6.78 -3.89 9.32
N LYS A 75 6.49 -4.79 8.40
CA LYS A 75 6.82 -4.60 6.97
C LYS A 75 6.08 -3.40 6.39
N ILE A 76 4.80 -3.22 6.77
CA ILE A 76 4.01 -2.04 6.37
C ILE A 76 4.61 -0.77 6.96
N ALA A 77 4.97 -0.78 8.26
CA ALA A 77 5.60 0.35 8.92
C ALA A 77 6.94 0.74 8.26
N ALA A 78 7.78 -0.25 7.94
CA ALA A 78 9.05 -0.03 7.26
C ALA A 78 8.86 0.55 5.86
N HIS A 79 7.91 0.03 5.09
CA HIS A 79 7.57 0.54 3.76
C HIS A 79 7.06 2.00 3.83
N ALA A 80 6.19 2.31 4.78
CA ALA A 80 5.71 3.67 5.01
C ALA A 80 6.86 4.64 5.36
N ALA A 81 7.83 4.19 6.17
CA ALA A 81 9.02 4.96 6.48
C ALA A 81 9.90 5.18 5.23
N ASP A 82 10.03 4.18 4.37
CA ASP A 82 10.79 4.28 3.13
C ASP A 82 10.14 5.24 2.13
N LEU A 83 8.83 5.23 2.02
CA LEU A 83 8.07 6.22 1.24
C LEU A 83 8.32 7.64 1.78
N ALA A 84 8.21 7.83 3.10
CA ALA A 84 8.42 9.12 3.75
C ALA A 84 9.87 9.65 3.57
N LYS A 85 10.85 8.76 3.45
CA LYS A 85 12.25 9.10 3.13
C LYS A 85 12.49 9.37 1.64
N GLY A 86 11.51 9.14 0.79
CA GLY A 86 11.64 9.28 -0.67
C GLY A 86 12.44 8.15 -1.33
N HIS A 87 12.41 6.93 -0.76
CA HIS A 87 13.13 5.81 -1.35
C HIS A 87 12.49 5.38 -2.69
N PRO A 88 13.22 5.48 -3.83
CA PRO A 88 12.60 5.36 -5.16
C PRO A 88 11.98 3.97 -5.42
N ARG A 89 12.56 2.89 -4.88
CA ARG A 89 12.00 1.55 -5.03
C ARG A 89 10.73 1.32 -4.23
N ALA A 90 10.56 2.00 -3.08
CA ALA A 90 9.33 1.93 -2.29
C ALA A 90 8.18 2.57 -3.07
N GLN A 91 8.38 3.77 -3.61
CA GLN A 91 7.40 4.45 -4.45
C GLN A 91 7.05 3.65 -5.70
N ALA A 92 8.04 3.11 -6.40
CA ALA A 92 7.80 2.30 -7.61
C ALA A 92 6.98 1.05 -7.32
N TRP A 93 7.18 0.41 -6.15
CA TRP A 93 6.38 -0.73 -5.74
C TRP A 93 4.92 -0.33 -5.46
N ASP A 94 4.73 0.76 -4.73
CA ASP A 94 3.41 1.32 -4.42
C ASP A 94 2.63 1.70 -5.69
N ASP A 95 3.30 2.36 -6.63
CA ASP A 95 2.74 2.74 -7.92
C ASP A 95 2.33 1.51 -8.75
N ALA A 96 3.17 0.47 -8.78
CA ALA A 96 2.88 -0.77 -9.50
C ALA A 96 1.64 -1.48 -8.93
N LEU A 97 1.53 -1.57 -7.60
CA LEU A 97 0.36 -2.17 -6.94
C LEU A 97 -0.89 -1.31 -7.14
N SER A 98 -0.77 0.02 -7.03
CA SER A 98 -1.87 0.95 -7.26
C SER A 98 -2.40 0.85 -8.69
N LYS A 99 -1.50 0.74 -9.68
CA LYS A 99 -1.88 0.52 -11.08
C LYS A 99 -2.58 -0.83 -11.27
N ALA A 100 -2.04 -1.91 -10.71
CA ALA A 100 -2.67 -3.23 -10.78
C ALA A 100 -4.08 -3.22 -10.17
N ARG A 101 -4.27 -2.54 -9.04
CA ARG A 101 -5.56 -2.37 -8.38
C ARG A 101 -6.54 -1.58 -9.24
N PHE A 102 -6.11 -0.48 -9.79
CA PHE A 102 -6.94 0.38 -10.63
C PHE A 102 -7.42 -0.34 -11.90
N GLU A 103 -6.55 -1.18 -12.50
CA GLU A 103 -6.84 -1.95 -13.71
C GLU A 103 -7.52 -3.30 -13.44
N PHE A 104 -7.87 -3.60 -12.19
CA PHE A 104 -8.44 -4.90 -11.76
C PHE A 104 -7.59 -6.12 -12.16
N ARG A 105 -6.28 -5.96 -12.20
CA ARG A 105 -5.34 -7.06 -12.44
C ARG A 105 -5.07 -7.79 -11.11
N TRP A 106 -6.02 -8.65 -10.73
CA TRP A 106 -6.05 -9.30 -9.42
C TRP A 106 -4.80 -10.10 -9.09
N ASP A 107 -4.33 -10.93 -10.01
CA ASP A 107 -3.12 -11.72 -9.78
C ASP A 107 -1.87 -10.85 -9.56
N ASP A 108 -1.71 -9.79 -10.33
CA ASP A 108 -0.62 -8.83 -10.12
C ASP A 108 -0.74 -8.13 -8.78
N GLN A 109 -1.96 -7.75 -8.39
CA GLN A 109 -2.24 -7.11 -7.11
C GLN A 109 -1.86 -8.03 -5.94
N PHE A 110 -2.18 -9.33 -6.02
CA PHE A 110 -1.81 -10.30 -4.99
C PHE A 110 -0.30 -10.55 -4.99
N ASN A 111 0.33 -10.72 -6.15
CA ASN A 111 1.76 -10.96 -6.27
C ASN A 111 2.62 -9.78 -5.76
N LEU A 112 2.11 -8.56 -5.87
CA LEU A 112 2.75 -7.35 -5.34
C LEU A 112 2.42 -7.09 -3.86
N ALA A 113 1.45 -7.80 -3.27
CA ALA A 113 1.05 -7.60 -1.88
C ALA A 113 2.12 -8.12 -0.90
N MET A 114 2.23 -7.49 0.27
CA MET A 114 3.10 -7.98 1.35
C MET A 114 2.62 -9.28 1.96
N ASP A 115 1.32 -9.57 1.90
CA ASP A 115 0.69 -10.84 2.29
C ASP A 115 -0.26 -11.31 1.17
N PRO A 116 0.27 -11.95 0.12
CA PRO A 116 -0.52 -12.40 -1.02
C PRO A 116 -1.55 -13.47 -0.64
N VAL A 117 -1.25 -14.30 0.34
CA VAL A 117 -2.12 -15.39 0.79
C VAL A 117 -3.40 -14.81 1.43
N THR A 118 -3.25 -13.88 2.36
CA THR A 118 -4.38 -13.24 3.02
C THR A 118 -5.16 -12.36 2.06
N ALA A 119 -4.48 -11.62 1.18
CA ALA A 119 -5.14 -10.79 0.19
C ALA A 119 -6.02 -11.61 -0.78
N ARG A 120 -5.51 -12.73 -1.28
CA ARG A 120 -6.27 -13.65 -2.13
C ARG A 120 -7.43 -14.30 -1.37
N ALA A 121 -7.19 -14.77 -0.14
CA ALA A 121 -8.23 -15.42 0.66
C ALA A 121 -9.43 -14.48 0.90
N PHE A 122 -9.19 -13.23 1.26
CA PHE A 122 -10.25 -12.24 1.47
C PHE A 122 -11.00 -11.89 0.19
N HIS A 123 -10.29 -11.80 -0.93
CA HIS A 123 -10.93 -11.57 -2.23
C HIS A 123 -11.82 -12.73 -2.64
N ASP A 124 -11.35 -13.96 -2.49
CA ASP A 124 -12.03 -15.16 -2.95
C ASP A 124 -13.19 -15.57 -2.03
N GLU A 125 -13.17 -15.19 -0.76
CA GLU A 125 -14.18 -15.55 0.23
C GLU A 125 -15.59 -15.16 -0.20
N THR A 126 -15.74 -14.01 -0.82
CA THR A 126 -17.05 -13.44 -1.24
C THR A 126 -17.34 -13.62 -2.73
N LEU A 127 -16.45 -14.23 -3.49
CA LEU A 127 -16.55 -14.44 -4.92
C LEU A 127 -16.39 -15.93 -5.26
N PRO A 128 -17.39 -16.78 -4.95
CA PRO A 128 -17.26 -18.23 -5.05
C PRO A 128 -17.16 -18.76 -6.49
N ALA A 129 -17.61 -18.00 -7.48
CA ALA A 129 -17.51 -18.38 -8.89
C ALA A 129 -16.19 -17.91 -9.49
N ASP A 130 -15.45 -18.80 -10.18
CA ASP A 130 -14.14 -18.48 -10.74
C ASP A 130 -14.17 -17.31 -11.72
N GLY A 131 -15.22 -17.18 -12.53
CA GLY A 131 -15.40 -16.03 -13.42
C GLY A 131 -15.59 -14.70 -12.69
N ALA A 132 -16.11 -14.70 -11.46
CA ALA A 132 -16.24 -13.50 -10.64
C ALA A 132 -14.91 -13.05 -10.03
N LYS A 133 -13.98 -13.97 -9.80
CA LYS A 133 -12.66 -13.68 -9.21
C LYS A 133 -11.75 -12.85 -10.12
N VAL A 134 -11.99 -12.83 -11.41
CA VAL A 134 -11.23 -12.04 -12.39
C VAL A 134 -12.03 -10.86 -12.95
N ALA A 135 -13.22 -10.60 -12.40
CA ALA A 135 -14.09 -9.53 -12.86
C ALA A 135 -13.56 -8.14 -12.51
N HIS A 136 -13.97 -7.14 -13.28
CA HIS A 136 -13.57 -5.73 -13.09
C HIS A 136 -14.43 -5.05 -12.01
N PHE A 137 -14.66 -5.71 -10.91
CA PHE A 137 -15.28 -5.17 -9.70
C PHE A 137 -14.83 -5.97 -8.48
N CYS A 138 -15.02 -5.43 -7.29
CA CYS A 138 -14.84 -6.18 -6.04
C CYS A 138 -16.19 -6.41 -5.35
N SER A 139 -16.27 -7.41 -4.48
CA SER A 139 -17.47 -7.76 -3.72
C SER A 139 -18.01 -6.63 -2.84
N MET A 140 -17.16 -5.68 -2.45
CA MET A 140 -17.55 -4.57 -1.57
C MET A 140 -18.59 -3.65 -2.23
N CYS A 141 -18.38 -3.27 -3.50
CA CYS A 141 -19.32 -2.43 -4.25
C CYS A 141 -20.37 -3.23 -5.02
N GLY A 142 -20.09 -4.51 -5.26
CA GLY A 142 -20.95 -5.44 -5.99
C GLY A 142 -20.96 -5.24 -7.51
N PRO A 143 -21.68 -6.14 -8.24
CA PRO A 143 -21.63 -6.17 -9.69
C PRO A 143 -22.41 -5.06 -10.40
N LYS A 144 -23.18 -4.27 -9.67
CA LYS A 144 -24.05 -3.21 -10.25
C LYS A 144 -23.44 -1.82 -10.19
N PHE A 145 -22.39 -1.62 -9.39
CA PHE A 145 -21.74 -0.34 -9.24
C PHE A 145 -20.31 -0.51 -8.72
N CYS A 146 -19.38 0.09 -9.44
CA CYS A 146 -17.99 0.23 -9.00
C CYS A 146 -17.47 1.62 -9.41
N SER A 147 -17.05 2.42 -8.44
CA SER A 147 -16.54 3.77 -8.69
C SER A 147 -15.26 3.76 -9.53
N MET A 148 -14.39 2.76 -9.38
CA MET A 148 -13.18 2.63 -10.18
C MET A 148 -13.50 2.26 -11.64
N GLU A 149 -14.43 1.32 -11.87
CA GLU A 149 -14.89 0.97 -13.21
C GLU A 149 -15.52 2.18 -13.91
N LEU A 150 -16.40 2.90 -13.23
CA LEU A 150 -17.01 4.13 -13.76
C LEU A 150 -15.94 5.16 -14.11
N THR A 151 -14.92 5.33 -13.27
CA THR A 151 -13.79 6.25 -13.54
C THR A 151 -13.02 5.84 -14.79
N GLN A 152 -12.80 4.53 -14.99
CA GLN A 152 -12.15 4.04 -16.22
C GLN A 152 -13.01 4.33 -17.46
N GLN A 153 -14.32 4.04 -17.41
CA GLN A 153 -15.25 4.32 -18.50
C GLN A 153 -15.26 5.82 -18.89
N VAL A 154 -15.28 6.72 -17.90
CA VAL A 154 -15.20 8.18 -18.14
C VAL A 154 -13.87 8.57 -18.78
N ARG A 155 -12.76 8.00 -18.33
CA ARG A 155 -11.44 8.26 -18.91
C ARG A 155 -11.34 7.75 -20.35
N ASP A 156 -11.85 6.57 -20.63
CA ASP A 156 -11.83 5.97 -21.96
C ASP A 156 -12.68 6.81 -22.93
N TYR A 157 -13.85 7.25 -22.49
CA TYR A 157 -14.71 8.15 -23.27
C TYR A 157 -14.01 9.50 -23.56
N ALA A 158 -13.38 10.11 -22.54
CA ALA A 158 -12.64 11.36 -22.71
C ALA A 158 -11.44 11.21 -23.66
N ASN A 159 -10.69 10.12 -23.51
CA ASN A 159 -9.54 9.82 -24.38
C ASN A 159 -9.99 9.60 -25.84
N ALA A 160 -11.07 8.87 -26.07
CA ALA A 160 -11.62 8.68 -27.40
C ALA A 160 -12.03 10.02 -28.05
N GLY A 161 -12.74 10.88 -27.31
CA GLY A 161 -13.10 12.22 -27.78
C GLY A 161 -11.90 13.09 -28.09
N MET A 162 -10.85 13.07 -27.26
CA MET A 162 -9.60 13.80 -27.55
C MET A 162 -8.89 13.28 -28.79
N GLN A 163 -8.90 11.96 -29.02
CA GLN A 163 -8.30 11.36 -30.21
C GLN A 163 -9.05 11.74 -31.48
N GLU A 164 -10.40 11.73 -31.44
CA GLU A 164 -11.24 12.19 -32.55
C GLU A 164 -10.97 13.65 -32.89
N MET A 165 -10.97 14.53 -31.89
CA MET A 165 -10.68 15.95 -32.08
C MET A 165 -9.28 16.19 -32.63
N SER A 166 -8.28 15.44 -32.13
CA SER A 166 -6.92 15.50 -32.66
C SER A 166 -6.84 15.05 -34.12
N ALA A 167 -7.52 13.97 -34.48
CA ALA A 167 -7.56 13.47 -35.86
C ALA A 167 -8.27 14.46 -36.80
N GLU A 168 -9.34 15.10 -36.37
CA GLU A 168 -10.00 16.17 -37.14
C GLU A 168 -9.09 17.39 -37.33
N PHE A 169 -8.41 17.83 -36.27
CA PHE A 169 -7.45 18.93 -36.34
C PHE A 169 -6.34 18.64 -37.35
N MET A 170 -5.76 17.45 -37.31
CA MET A 170 -4.72 17.05 -38.25
C MET A 170 -5.19 17.01 -39.71
N LYS A 171 -6.47 16.70 -39.94
CA LYS A 171 -7.05 16.73 -41.29
C LYS A 171 -7.25 18.17 -41.78
N LYS A 172 -7.67 19.07 -40.92
CA LYS A 172 -8.00 20.50 -41.29
C LYS A 172 -6.75 21.35 -41.45
N LYS A 173 -5.63 21.02 -40.82
CA LYS A 173 -4.34 21.74 -40.84
C LYS A 173 -4.40 23.26 -40.54
N GLU A 174 -5.50 23.76 -40.03
CA GLU A 174 -5.68 25.19 -39.72
C GLU A 174 -5.78 25.36 -38.20
N LEU A 175 -4.92 26.21 -37.65
CA LEU A 175 -4.90 26.56 -36.22
C LEU A 175 -6.00 27.52 -35.80
N TYR A 176 -6.58 28.23 -36.75
CA TYR A 176 -7.61 29.26 -36.48
C TYR A 176 -8.78 29.12 -37.46
N VAL A 177 -9.98 29.17 -36.90
CA VAL A 177 -11.20 29.36 -37.70
C VAL A 177 -11.20 30.80 -38.15
N LYS A 178 -11.23 31.06 -39.50
CA LYS A 178 -11.47 32.40 -39.99
C LYS A 178 -12.87 32.81 -39.54
N ILE A 179 -12.93 33.90 -38.75
CA ILE A 179 -14.17 34.56 -38.36
C ILE A 179 -14.69 35.34 -39.57
#